data_6d897d4fbaf2b0555dcc4d7bb22c8f21
#
_entry.id   6d897d4fbaf2b0555dcc4d7bb22c8f21
#
_cell.length_a   1.000
_cell.length_b   1.000
_cell.length_c   1.000
_cell.angle_alpha   90.00
_cell.angle_beta   90.00
_cell.angle_gamma   90.00
#
_symmetry.space_group_name_H-M   'P 1'
#
loop_
_entity.id
_entity.type
_entity.pdbx_description
1 polymer ?
#
loop_
_entity_poly.entity_id
_entity_poly.type
_entity_poly.pdbx_seq_one_letter_code
_entity_poly.pdbx_strand_id
1 'polypeptide(L)'
;MRKVMIVEDEELILQGIKNIVHWNELELQLFHMAHSGQEALEMWKKEPVDIIITDIEMPEMSGLELLKKIRSEEELVRFIILTGYDDFEYAREAIHLDVENYILKPINEEELEKQLKEAAEKLEELEKKKIRYIDEKTEWLQFLSGKISETGYEYYCERFQLYTGSGHFGAAVMKWSTDSVKENKITDMILSLKNTEKQLRVVHLPPDCLLLLLDGFGKSQEVKEYFQMIQNEIESQFDIVTYISIGPVFDNYRKLPECYRVAMKLQKYLLVDGFGSCVDEKHIQDRKSEDIVIDRTLLRKLILKKENEGALGYIEDLFINNVKTGVSLESLYQMTVQVAMLLQEIKKEYKLDNYETLHNLPDLLETIYRADDIFGIKALFISEINEIIRYLHEEDSQYTPVVRQIMDEVKKN
;
A
#
# COMPACT_ATOMS: atom_id res chain seq x y z
N MET A 1 27.06 -12.44 12.50
CA MET A 1 26.86 -13.86 12.09
C MET A 1 25.39 -14.02 11.73
N ARG A 2 25.10 -14.67 10.61
CA ARG A 2 23.72 -14.95 10.17
C ARG A 2 23.16 -16.12 10.99
N LYS A 3 21.88 -16.00 11.38
CA LYS A 3 21.20 -17.04 12.15
C LYS A 3 20.61 -18.08 11.22
N VAL A 4 20.84 -19.34 11.52
CA VAL A 4 20.36 -20.49 10.74
C VAL A 4 19.44 -21.35 11.59
N MET A 5 18.36 -21.86 11.00
CA MET A 5 17.48 -22.87 11.57
C MET A 5 17.57 -24.15 10.74
N ILE A 6 17.61 -25.32 11.40
CA ILE A 6 17.45 -26.62 10.77
C ILE A 6 16.08 -27.17 11.16
N VAL A 7 15.34 -27.68 10.19
CA VAL A 7 14.01 -28.29 10.37
C VAL A 7 14.01 -29.69 9.74
N GLU A 8 13.96 -30.70 10.56
CA GLU A 8 14.08 -32.13 10.14
C GLU A 8 13.42 -33.00 11.21
N ASP A 9 12.50 -33.87 10.83
CA ASP A 9 11.78 -34.73 11.78
C ASP A 9 12.62 -35.95 12.22
N GLU A 10 13.62 -36.34 11.43
CA GLU A 10 14.56 -37.39 11.79
C GLU A 10 15.75 -36.87 12.62
N GLU A 11 15.77 -37.17 13.93
CA GLU A 11 16.81 -36.73 14.87
C GLU A 11 18.24 -37.06 14.39
N LEU A 12 18.45 -38.20 13.76
CA LEU A 12 19.78 -38.59 13.26
C LEU A 12 20.27 -37.67 12.14
N ILE A 13 19.38 -37.28 11.24
CA ILE A 13 19.70 -36.37 10.13
C ILE A 13 19.93 -34.97 10.67
N LEU A 14 19.07 -34.49 11.57
CA LEU A 14 19.20 -33.20 12.21
C LEU A 14 20.53 -33.04 12.95
N GLN A 15 20.92 -34.01 13.76
CA GLN A 15 22.22 -34.02 14.42
C GLN A 15 23.40 -34.21 13.43
N GLY A 16 23.17 -34.96 12.36
CA GLY A 16 24.12 -35.10 11.25
C GLY A 16 24.46 -33.72 10.65
N ILE A 17 23.47 -32.98 10.22
CA ILE A 17 23.62 -31.63 9.62
C ILE A 17 24.34 -30.69 10.59
N LYS A 18 23.90 -30.66 11.86
CA LYS A 18 24.53 -29.84 12.89
C LYS A 18 26.05 -30.08 12.98
N ASN A 19 26.51 -31.34 12.85
CA ASN A 19 27.88 -31.72 13.11
C ASN A 19 28.79 -31.67 11.87
N ILE A 20 28.23 -31.81 10.65
CA ILE A 20 29.03 -31.77 9.42
C ILE A 20 29.37 -30.37 8.95
N VAL A 21 28.57 -29.34 9.34
CA VAL A 21 28.77 -27.97 8.88
C VAL A 21 29.74 -27.21 9.79
N HIS A 22 30.73 -26.58 9.20
CA HIS A 22 31.70 -25.73 9.90
C HIS A 22 31.14 -24.28 10.09
N TRP A 23 30.12 -24.15 10.95
CA TRP A 23 29.36 -22.91 11.15
C TRP A 23 30.20 -21.67 11.35
N ASN A 24 31.28 -21.76 12.15
CA ASN A 24 32.16 -20.64 12.44
C ASN A 24 32.97 -20.17 11.22
N GLU A 25 33.41 -21.13 10.37
CA GLU A 25 34.18 -20.84 9.16
C GLU A 25 33.31 -20.12 8.12
N LEU A 26 32.03 -20.42 8.11
CA LEU A 26 31.01 -19.77 7.25
C LEU A 26 30.47 -18.47 7.83
N GLU A 27 30.91 -18.03 9.01
CA GLU A 27 30.37 -16.87 9.74
C GLU A 27 28.85 -16.99 10.01
N LEU A 28 28.35 -18.23 10.13
CA LEU A 28 26.96 -18.57 10.42
C LEU A 28 26.82 -19.02 11.88
N GLN A 29 25.61 -18.89 12.41
CA GLN A 29 25.23 -19.38 13.73
C GLN A 29 24.02 -20.29 13.61
N LEU A 30 24.20 -21.58 13.95
CA LEU A 30 23.06 -22.45 14.16
C LEU A 30 22.29 -21.96 15.40
N PHE A 31 21.10 -21.40 15.17
CA PHE A 31 20.34 -20.70 16.20
C PHE A 31 19.15 -21.52 16.69
N HIS A 32 18.45 -22.20 15.78
CA HIS A 32 17.32 -23.06 16.09
C HIS A 32 17.44 -24.43 15.44
N MET A 33 16.88 -25.44 16.09
CA MET A 33 16.63 -26.77 15.56
C MET A 33 15.18 -27.14 15.86
N ALA A 34 14.41 -27.54 14.88
CA ALA A 34 13.01 -27.91 14.98
C ALA A 34 12.74 -29.27 14.36
N HIS A 35 11.81 -30.01 14.93
CA HIS A 35 11.46 -31.38 14.50
C HIS A 35 10.18 -31.42 13.63
N SER A 36 9.59 -30.25 13.35
CA SER A 36 8.43 -30.12 12.46
C SER A 36 8.30 -28.72 11.89
N GLY A 37 7.58 -28.59 10.77
CA GLY A 37 7.29 -27.26 10.20
C GLY A 37 6.50 -26.36 11.12
N GLN A 38 5.60 -26.92 11.95
CA GLN A 38 4.82 -26.13 12.91
C GLN A 38 5.71 -25.56 14.03
N GLU A 39 6.59 -26.40 14.59
CA GLU A 39 7.55 -25.96 15.62
C GLU A 39 8.49 -24.88 15.07
N ALA A 40 9.00 -25.08 13.85
CA ALA A 40 9.86 -24.13 13.16
C ALA A 40 9.18 -22.76 12.99
N LEU A 41 7.91 -22.75 12.58
CA LEU A 41 7.14 -21.52 12.42
C LEU A 41 6.96 -20.77 13.74
N GLU A 42 6.69 -21.49 14.84
CA GLU A 42 6.54 -20.91 16.18
C GLU A 42 7.86 -20.34 16.71
N MET A 43 8.98 -21.05 16.49
CA MET A 43 10.33 -20.57 16.85
C MET A 43 10.69 -19.32 16.04
N TRP A 44 10.44 -19.35 14.73
CA TRP A 44 10.73 -18.23 13.85
C TRP A 44 9.93 -16.98 14.22
N LYS A 45 8.65 -17.11 14.60
CA LYS A 45 7.82 -15.97 15.04
C LYS A 45 8.31 -15.34 16.34
N LYS A 46 8.92 -16.12 17.23
CA LYS A 46 9.49 -15.61 18.49
C LYS A 46 10.84 -14.94 18.27
N GLU A 47 11.71 -15.61 17.53
CA GLU A 47 13.07 -15.18 17.24
C GLU A 47 13.41 -15.52 15.78
N PRO A 48 13.24 -14.56 14.85
CA PRO A 48 13.49 -14.78 13.43
C PRO A 48 14.93 -15.18 13.12
N VAL A 49 15.10 -15.99 12.05
CA VAL A 49 16.39 -16.40 11.50
C VAL A 49 16.50 -15.99 10.04
N ASP A 50 17.73 -15.94 9.53
CA ASP A 50 18.06 -15.47 8.19
C ASP A 50 17.97 -16.59 7.14
N ILE A 51 18.36 -17.81 7.53
CA ILE A 51 18.44 -18.99 6.64
C ILE A 51 17.73 -20.17 7.32
N ILE A 52 16.93 -20.91 6.56
CA ILE A 52 16.25 -22.11 7.02
C ILE A 52 16.64 -23.26 6.12
N ILE A 53 17.19 -24.33 6.72
CA ILE A 53 17.42 -25.64 6.08
C ILE A 53 16.23 -26.50 6.49
N THR A 54 15.46 -27.02 5.54
CA THR A 54 14.26 -27.81 5.85
C THR A 54 14.11 -29.01 4.95
N ASP A 55 13.69 -30.14 5.54
CA ASP A 55 13.16 -31.26 4.74
C ASP A 55 11.83 -30.86 4.09
N ILE A 56 11.51 -31.44 2.96
CA ILE A 56 10.21 -31.31 2.30
C ILE A 56 9.15 -32.08 3.04
N GLU A 57 9.39 -33.37 3.26
CA GLU A 57 8.41 -34.32 3.80
C GLU A 57 8.51 -34.39 5.32
N MET A 58 7.67 -33.61 5.97
CA MET A 58 7.54 -33.63 7.43
C MET A 58 6.08 -33.81 7.82
N PRO A 59 5.77 -34.46 8.97
CA PRO A 59 4.42 -34.57 9.49
C PRO A 59 3.77 -33.19 9.73
N GLU A 60 2.46 -33.07 9.55
CA GLU A 60 1.60 -31.91 9.83
C GLU A 60 1.84 -30.70 8.91
N MET A 61 3.06 -30.28 8.68
CA MET A 61 3.42 -29.15 7.82
C MET A 61 4.72 -29.46 7.05
N SER A 62 4.60 -29.49 5.74
CA SER A 62 5.75 -29.68 4.85
C SER A 62 6.70 -28.47 4.83
N GLY A 63 7.97 -28.70 4.44
CA GLY A 63 8.94 -27.61 4.28
C GLY A 63 8.50 -26.54 3.27
N LEU A 64 7.75 -26.92 2.23
CA LEU A 64 7.20 -25.97 1.25
C LEU A 64 6.05 -25.14 1.82
N GLU A 65 5.20 -25.71 2.68
CA GLU A 65 4.16 -24.95 3.37
C GLU A 65 4.76 -23.99 4.39
N LEU A 66 5.80 -24.40 5.11
CA LEU A 66 6.58 -23.55 6.00
C LEU A 66 7.16 -22.34 5.24
N LEU A 67 7.79 -22.60 4.10
CA LEU A 67 8.34 -21.57 3.21
C LEU A 67 7.26 -20.56 2.77
N LYS A 68 6.10 -21.02 2.29
CA LYS A 68 5.00 -20.15 1.88
C LYS A 68 4.54 -19.22 3.02
N LYS A 69 4.39 -19.77 4.22
CA LYS A 69 3.96 -19.00 5.40
C LYS A 69 5.00 -17.95 5.80
N ILE A 70 6.28 -18.31 5.89
CA ILE A 70 7.33 -17.38 6.28
C ILE A 70 7.55 -16.30 5.20
N ARG A 71 7.56 -16.65 3.93
CA ARG A 71 7.72 -15.68 2.84
C ARG A 71 6.57 -14.68 2.70
N SER A 72 5.37 -15.04 3.13
CA SER A 72 4.25 -14.08 3.17
C SER A 72 4.45 -12.98 4.22
N GLU A 73 5.26 -13.23 5.26
CA GLU A 73 5.56 -12.28 6.34
C GLU A 73 6.93 -11.59 6.12
N GLU A 74 7.96 -12.33 5.62
CA GLU A 74 9.33 -11.82 5.38
C GLU A 74 9.94 -12.42 4.11
N GLU A 75 10.11 -11.61 3.08
CA GLU A 75 10.59 -12.03 1.75
C GLU A 75 12.10 -12.35 1.72
N LEU A 76 12.87 -11.80 2.66
CA LEU A 76 14.34 -11.94 2.66
C LEU A 76 14.84 -13.27 3.19
N VAL A 77 14.06 -14.01 3.96
CA VAL A 77 14.50 -15.31 4.53
C VAL A 77 14.85 -16.30 3.40
N ARG A 78 16.04 -16.89 3.47
CA ARG A 78 16.51 -17.86 2.48
C ARG A 78 16.20 -19.28 2.93
N PHE A 79 15.82 -20.13 1.97
CA PHE A 79 15.49 -21.53 2.22
C PHE A 79 16.43 -22.44 1.44
N ILE A 80 17.00 -23.46 2.13
CA ILE A 80 17.68 -24.59 1.55
C ILE A 80 16.78 -25.80 1.79
N ILE A 81 16.31 -26.39 0.71
CA ILE A 81 15.38 -27.53 0.76
C ILE A 81 16.18 -28.84 0.67
N LEU A 82 15.95 -29.74 1.61
CA LEU A 82 16.46 -31.10 1.58
C LEU A 82 15.39 -32.04 1.03
N THR A 83 15.77 -33.05 0.21
CA THR A 83 14.79 -33.92 -0.44
C THR A 83 15.33 -35.30 -0.74
N GLY A 84 14.42 -36.29 -0.76
CA GLY A 84 14.72 -37.66 -1.20
C GLY A 84 14.69 -37.82 -2.74
N TYR A 85 15.11 -38.99 -3.24
CA TYR A 85 15.31 -39.25 -4.67
C TYR A 85 14.03 -39.24 -5.54
N ASP A 86 12.84 -39.39 -4.97
CA ASP A 86 11.57 -39.59 -5.70
C ASP A 86 10.67 -38.34 -5.87
N ASP A 87 11.14 -37.13 -5.48
CA ASP A 87 10.29 -35.94 -5.31
C ASP A 87 10.33 -34.94 -6.47
N PHE A 88 10.31 -35.44 -7.71
CA PHE A 88 10.33 -34.56 -8.91
C PHE A 88 9.15 -33.56 -8.97
N GLU A 89 8.00 -33.93 -8.41
CA GLU A 89 6.83 -33.03 -8.34
C GLU A 89 7.09 -31.87 -7.37
N TYR A 90 7.70 -32.12 -6.21
CA TYR A 90 8.06 -31.09 -5.22
C TYR A 90 9.17 -30.18 -5.72
N ALA A 91 10.14 -30.71 -6.47
CA ALA A 91 11.18 -29.91 -7.11
C ALA A 91 10.57 -28.89 -8.09
N ARG A 92 9.53 -29.27 -8.83
CA ARG A 92 8.82 -28.39 -9.75
C ARG A 92 8.04 -27.31 -9.02
N GLU A 93 7.42 -27.62 -7.88
CA GLU A 93 6.72 -26.67 -7.04
C GLU A 93 7.70 -25.68 -6.36
N ALA A 94 8.84 -26.16 -5.88
CA ALA A 94 9.92 -25.35 -5.31
C ALA A 94 10.47 -24.33 -6.31
N ILE A 95 10.63 -24.71 -7.59
CA ILE A 95 11.05 -23.78 -8.66
C ILE A 95 10.00 -22.67 -8.86
N HIS A 96 8.70 -22.98 -8.79
CA HIS A 96 7.65 -21.97 -8.87
C HIS A 96 7.61 -21.03 -7.66
N LEU A 97 8.14 -21.47 -6.53
CA LEU A 97 8.25 -20.68 -5.29
C LEU A 97 9.58 -19.93 -5.17
N ASP A 98 10.38 -19.86 -6.25
CA ASP A 98 11.66 -19.15 -6.29
C ASP A 98 12.65 -19.66 -5.21
N VAL A 99 12.64 -21.00 -4.95
CA VAL A 99 13.62 -21.64 -4.10
C VAL A 99 14.91 -21.75 -4.89
N GLU A 100 15.92 -21.07 -4.42
CA GLU A 100 17.22 -21.01 -5.12
C GLU A 100 18.10 -22.23 -4.84
N ASN A 101 17.90 -22.90 -3.69
CA ASN A 101 18.82 -23.90 -3.19
C ASN A 101 18.11 -25.22 -2.83
N TYR A 102 18.54 -26.29 -3.44
CA TYR A 102 17.96 -27.63 -3.35
C TYR A 102 19.06 -28.67 -3.21
N ILE A 103 19.00 -29.50 -2.19
CA ILE A 103 20.02 -30.55 -1.92
C ILE A 103 19.36 -31.93 -1.85
N LEU A 104 19.92 -32.89 -2.62
CA LEU A 104 19.48 -34.27 -2.60
C LEU A 104 20.08 -35.01 -1.42
N LYS A 105 19.25 -35.77 -0.71
CA LYS A 105 19.75 -36.76 0.29
C LYS A 105 20.36 -37.97 -0.45
N PRO A 106 21.55 -38.54 -0.05
CA PRO A 106 22.26 -38.20 1.20
C PRO A 106 23.05 -36.89 1.11
N ILE A 107 22.97 -36.09 2.19
CA ILE A 107 23.51 -34.73 2.27
C ILE A 107 25.06 -34.81 2.20
N ASN A 108 25.62 -34.10 1.23
CA ASN A 108 27.06 -33.90 1.11
C ASN A 108 27.48 -32.62 1.82
N GLU A 109 28.53 -32.68 2.66
CA GLU A 109 29.06 -31.56 3.43
C GLU A 109 29.45 -30.37 2.52
N GLU A 110 30.28 -30.62 1.50
CA GLU A 110 30.78 -29.58 0.59
C GLU A 110 29.62 -28.87 -0.15
N GLU A 111 28.60 -29.64 -0.55
CA GLU A 111 27.44 -29.11 -1.24
C GLU A 111 26.58 -28.24 -0.30
N LEU A 112 26.32 -28.71 0.92
CA LEU A 112 25.54 -27.98 1.92
C LEU A 112 26.24 -26.67 2.32
N GLU A 113 27.56 -26.74 2.59
CA GLU A 113 28.34 -25.53 2.93
C GLU A 113 28.38 -24.52 1.78
N LYS A 114 28.52 -25.00 0.54
CA LYS A 114 28.44 -24.15 -0.64
C LYS A 114 27.08 -23.43 -0.74
N GLN A 115 25.98 -24.16 -0.56
CA GLN A 115 24.65 -23.61 -0.62
C GLN A 115 24.38 -22.59 0.52
N LEU A 116 24.87 -22.86 1.72
CA LEU A 116 24.80 -21.94 2.85
C LEU A 116 25.56 -20.65 2.57
N LYS A 117 26.74 -20.75 1.98
CA LYS A 117 27.54 -19.59 1.59
C LYS A 117 26.84 -18.76 0.52
N GLU A 118 26.32 -19.39 -0.53
CA GLU A 118 25.55 -18.72 -1.60
C GLU A 118 24.30 -18.02 -1.05
N ALA A 119 23.57 -18.67 -0.12
CA ALA A 119 22.42 -18.07 0.54
C ALA A 119 22.79 -16.83 1.38
N ALA A 120 23.90 -16.89 2.12
CA ALA A 120 24.39 -15.76 2.92
C ALA A 120 24.85 -14.58 2.05
N GLU A 121 25.59 -14.86 0.96
CA GLU A 121 26.01 -13.85 -0.01
C GLU A 121 24.81 -13.16 -0.69
N LYS A 122 23.81 -13.93 -1.07
CA LYS A 122 22.58 -13.43 -1.67
C LYS A 122 21.79 -12.54 -0.72
N LEU A 123 21.68 -12.93 0.55
CA LEU A 123 21.08 -12.10 1.61
C LEU A 123 21.80 -10.76 1.74
N GLU A 124 23.12 -10.78 1.81
CA GLU A 124 23.91 -9.55 1.92
C GLU A 124 23.71 -8.64 0.70
N GLU A 125 23.63 -9.19 -0.50
CA GLU A 125 23.37 -8.43 -1.72
C GLU A 125 21.97 -7.79 -1.71
N LEU A 126 20.94 -8.54 -1.27
CA LEU A 126 19.57 -8.04 -1.19
C LEU A 126 19.41 -6.96 -0.11
N GLU A 127 20.04 -7.15 1.05
CA GLU A 127 20.05 -6.11 2.09
C GLU A 127 20.74 -4.84 1.63
N LYS A 128 21.90 -4.95 0.97
CA LYS A 128 22.59 -3.80 0.38
C LYS A 128 21.72 -3.10 -0.66
N LYS A 129 20.97 -3.84 -1.49
CA LYS A 129 20.01 -3.28 -2.43
C LYS A 129 18.87 -2.58 -1.69
N LYS A 130 18.31 -3.18 -0.64
CA LYS A 130 17.22 -2.62 0.17
C LYS A 130 17.65 -1.32 0.87
N ILE A 131 18.84 -1.30 1.49
CA ILE A 131 19.41 -0.11 2.12
C ILE A 131 19.65 0.99 1.08
N ARG A 132 20.24 0.65 -0.05
CA ARG A 132 20.50 1.61 -1.14
C ARG A 132 19.21 2.20 -1.71
N TYR A 133 18.17 1.39 -1.83
CA TYR A 133 16.85 1.82 -2.29
C TYR A 133 16.15 2.76 -1.30
N ILE A 134 16.23 2.49 0.01
CA ILE A 134 15.68 3.37 1.06
C ILE A 134 16.44 4.71 1.07
N ASP A 135 17.74 4.69 0.90
CA ASP A 135 18.59 5.89 0.88
C ASP A 135 18.26 6.75 -0.36
N GLU A 136 18.19 6.15 -1.53
CA GLU A 136 17.81 6.84 -2.78
C GLU A 136 16.39 7.43 -2.72
N LYS A 137 15.43 6.72 -2.15
CA LYS A 137 14.06 7.19 -1.93
C LYS A 137 14.03 8.43 -1.02
N THR A 138 14.80 8.41 0.05
CA THR A 138 14.92 9.53 0.99
C THR A 138 15.58 10.74 0.30
N GLU A 139 16.63 10.52 -0.48
CA GLU A 139 17.29 11.55 -1.28
C GLU A 139 16.33 12.21 -2.28
N TRP A 140 15.51 11.39 -2.98
CA TRP A 140 14.48 11.91 -3.88
C TRP A 140 13.44 12.77 -3.16
N LEU A 141 12.95 12.33 -2.01
CA LEU A 141 11.98 13.11 -1.23
C LEU A 141 12.57 14.44 -0.74
N GLN A 142 13.84 14.43 -0.33
CA GLN A 142 14.54 15.64 0.07
C GLN A 142 14.69 16.61 -1.12
N PHE A 143 15.09 16.13 -2.28
CA PHE A 143 15.17 16.94 -3.51
C PHE A 143 13.81 17.51 -3.88
N LEU A 144 12.77 16.67 -3.92
CA LEU A 144 11.41 17.06 -4.28
C LEU A 144 10.73 17.98 -3.26
N SER A 145 11.25 18.07 -2.03
CA SER A 145 10.76 19.03 -1.04
C SER A 145 10.98 20.48 -1.46
N GLY A 146 11.98 20.74 -2.32
CA GLY A 146 12.39 22.07 -2.75
C GLY A 146 13.05 22.91 -1.65
N LYS A 147 13.29 22.32 -0.46
CA LYS A 147 13.92 22.98 0.70
C LYS A 147 15.42 22.68 0.75
N ILE A 148 16.11 22.96 -0.34
CA ILE A 148 17.54 22.70 -0.49
C ILE A 148 18.29 23.96 -0.91
N SER A 149 19.58 24.04 -0.53
CA SER A 149 20.46 25.14 -0.93
C SER A 149 20.84 25.05 -2.41
N GLU A 150 21.42 26.10 -2.96
CA GLU A 150 21.95 26.11 -4.34
C GLU A 150 22.94 24.98 -4.57
N THR A 151 23.90 24.79 -3.65
CA THR A 151 24.89 23.70 -3.69
C THR A 151 24.24 22.32 -3.54
N GLY A 152 23.18 22.21 -2.74
CA GLY A 152 22.38 20.99 -2.61
C GLY A 152 21.69 20.63 -3.93
N TYR A 153 21.26 21.63 -4.65
CA TYR A 153 20.63 21.47 -5.98
C TYR A 153 21.61 20.84 -6.98
N GLU A 154 22.83 21.40 -7.06
CA GLU A 154 23.89 20.89 -7.93
C GLU A 154 24.24 19.45 -7.58
N TYR A 155 24.38 19.15 -6.27
CA TYR A 155 24.62 17.79 -5.79
C TYR A 155 23.55 16.80 -6.27
N TYR A 156 22.26 17.10 -6.10
CA TYR A 156 21.19 16.19 -6.50
C TYR A 156 21.07 16.06 -8.02
N CYS A 157 21.27 17.14 -8.78
CA CYS A 157 21.29 17.07 -10.23
C CYS A 157 22.40 16.13 -10.74
N GLU A 158 23.59 16.20 -10.15
CA GLU A 158 24.70 15.30 -10.47
C GLU A 158 24.39 13.87 -10.01
N ARG A 159 23.94 13.70 -8.76
CA ARG A 159 23.61 12.42 -8.14
C ARG A 159 22.55 11.63 -8.91
N PHE A 160 21.51 12.31 -9.36
CA PHE A 160 20.43 11.72 -10.15
C PHE A 160 20.65 11.82 -11.65
N GLN A 161 21.79 12.35 -12.09
CA GLN A 161 22.10 12.56 -13.51
C GLN A 161 20.98 13.33 -14.25
N LEU A 162 20.47 14.39 -13.62
CA LEU A 162 19.46 15.27 -14.19
C LEU A 162 20.15 16.32 -15.05
N TYR A 163 20.53 15.95 -16.24
CA TYR A 163 21.15 16.88 -17.18
C TYR A 163 20.10 17.60 -18.02
N THR A 164 20.27 18.89 -18.15
CA THR A 164 19.44 19.72 -19.05
C THR A 164 19.80 19.39 -20.51
N GLY A 165 19.06 18.47 -21.10
CA GLY A 165 19.07 18.29 -22.55
C GLY A 165 18.40 19.48 -23.25
N SER A 166 18.47 19.51 -24.59
CA SER A 166 17.72 20.49 -25.38
C SER A 166 16.26 20.09 -25.45
N GLY A 167 15.44 20.50 -24.47
CA GLY A 167 14.02 20.17 -24.47
C GLY A 167 13.32 20.53 -23.18
N HIS A 168 12.04 20.23 -23.14
CA HIS A 168 11.21 20.35 -21.94
C HIS A 168 11.09 18.99 -21.26
N PHE A 169 10.89 18.99 -19.96
CA PHE A 169 10.60 17.79 -19.20
C PHE A 169 9.22 17.86 -18.53
N GLY A 170 8.63 16.70 -18.33
CA GLY A 170 7.38 16.53 -17.61
C GLY A 170 7.58 15.59 -16.42
N ALA A 171 6.80 15.78 -15.37
CA ALA A 171 6.72 14.86 -14.27
C ALA A 171 5.26 14.54 -13.97
N ALA A 172 5.00 13.28 -13.67
CA ALA A 172 3.67 12.81 -13.27
C ALA A 172 3.79 11.89 -12.06
N VAL A 173 2.74 11.87 -11.24
CA VAL A 173 2.59 10.90 -10.15
C VAL A 173 1.51 9.90 -10.54
N MET A 174 1.81 8.63 -10.41
CA MET A 174 0.91 7.53 -10.74
C MET A 174 0.59 6.70 -9.51
N LYS A 175 -0.69 6.37 -9.34
CA LYS A 175 -1.21 5.35 -8.43
C LYS A 175 -2.01 4.30 -9.22
N TRP A 176 -2.26 3.14 -8.63
CA TRP A 176 -3.05 2.05 -9.23
C TRP A 176 -4.04 1.44 -8.22
N SER A 177 -5.06 0.76 -8.75
CA SER A 177 -6.26 0.37 -8.01
C SER A 177 -6.15 -0.89 -7.14
N THR A 178 -5.01 -1.60 -7.15
CA THR A 178 -4.87 -2.89 -6.46
C THR A 178 -3.43 -3.22 -6.11
N ASP A 179 -3.24 -3.86 -4.95
CA ASP A 179 -1.94 -4.37 -4.51
C ASP A 179 -1.60 -5.74 -5.10
N SER A 180 -2.47 -6.31 -5.95
CA SER A 180 -2.30 -7.65 -6.52
C SER A 180 -1.14 -7.76 -7.51
N VAL A 181 -0.71 -6.65 -8.10
CA VAL A 181 0.42 -6.59 -9.03
C VAL A 181 1.62 -5.96 -8.34
N LYS A 182 2.74 -6.70 -8.30
CA LYS A 182 3.99 -6.19 -7.73
C LYS A 182 4.45 -4.94 -8.48
N GLU A 183 4.73 -3.87 -7.76
CA GLU A 183 5.23 -2.57 -8.25
C GLU A 183 6.38 -2.72 -9.26
N ASN A 184 7.29 -3.67 -9.03
CA ASN A 184 8.41 -3.94 -9.92
C ASN A 184 7.97 -4.36 -11.33
N LYS A 185 6.88 -5.13 -11.48
CA LYS A 185 6.38 -5.53 -12.80
C LYS A 185 5.83 -4.36 -13.61
N ILE A 186 5.13 -3.45 -12.91
CA ILE A 186 4.63 -2.21 -13.53
C ILE A 186 5.82 -1.34 -13.97
N THR A 187 6.82 -1.20 -13.12
CA THR A 187 8.05 -0.44 -13.42
C THR A 187 8.80 -1.01 -14.63
N ASP A 188 9.03 -2.31 -14.66
CA ASP A 188 9.73 -2.98 -15.77
C ASP A 188 8.99 -2.79 -17.09
N MET A 189 7.67 -2.89 -17.07
CA MET A 189 6.85 -2.65 -18.26
C MET A 189 6.96 -1.19 -18.72
N ILE A 190 6.79 -0.22 -17.81
CA ILE A 190 6.93 1.21 -18.12
C ILE A 190 8.31 1.50 -18.74
N LEU A 191 9.37 0.92 -18.17
CA LEU A 191 10.72 1.06 -18.67
C LEU A 191 10.93 0.38 -20.03
N SER A 192 10.18 -0.65 -20.37
CA SER A 192 10.21 -1.31 -21.68
C SER A 192 9.63 -0.44 -22.80
N LEU A 193 8.74 0.50 -22.47
CA LEU A 193 8.13 1.45 -23.41
C LEU A 193 9.07 2.61 -23.81
N LYS A 194 10.35 2.58 -23.37
CA LYS A 194 11.35 3.59 -23.72
C LYS A 194 11.47 3.71 -25.24
N ASN A 195 11.27 4.93 -25.75
CA ASN A 195 11.63 5.28 -27.10
C ASN A 195 13.07 5.81 -27.12
N THR A 196 13.83 5.57 -28.18
CA THR A 196 15.25 5.96 -28.31
C THR A 196 15.49 7.48 -28.21
N GLU A 197 14.45 8.28 -28.45
CA GLU A 197 14.54 9.76 -28.43
C GLU A 197 14.07 10.38 -27.08
N LYS A 198 13.40 9.61 -26.21
CA LYS A 198 12.78 10.12 -24.98
C LYS A 198 13.28 9.35 -23.77
N GLN A 199 13.82 10.08 -22.79
CA GLN A 199 14.26 9.45 -21.54
C GLN A 199 13.11 9.41 -20.53
N LEU A 200 12.70 8.22 -20.16
CA LEU A 200 11.73 7.97 -19.11
C LEU A 200 12.45 7.41 -17.88
N ARG A 201 12.23 8.01 -16.73
CA ARG A 201 12.69 7.51 -15.43
C ARG A 201 11.50 7.24 -14.55
N VAL A 202 11.60 6.20 -13.75
CA VAL A 202 10.60 5.81 -12.77
C VAL A 202 11.24 5.85 -11.39
N VAL A 203 10.62 6.57 -10.48
CA VAL A 203 11.08 6.70 -9.08
C VAL A 203 9.95 6.26 -8.16
N HIS A 204 10.24 5.32 -7.29
CA HIS A 204 9.29 4.82 -6.31
C HIS A 204 9.19 5.78 -5.13
N LEU A 205 8.02 6.26 -4.81
CA LEU A 205 7.79 7.19 -3.71
C LEU A 205 6.75 6.64 -2.71
N PRO A 206 6.92 6.89 -1.40
CA PRO A 206 5.90 6.56 -0.41
C PRO A 206 4.73 7.57 -0.44
N PRO A 207 3.52 7.15 -0.01
CA PRO A 207 3.04 5.77 0.02
C PRO A 207 2.58 5.34 -1.37
N ASP A 208 3.00 4.17 -1.82
CA ASP A 208 2.48 3.42 -2.97
C ASP A 208 2.19 4.23 -4.24
N CYS A 209 3.17 5.04 -4.69
CA CYS A 209 3.08 5.77 -5.94
C CYS A 209 4.42 5.81 -6.69
N LEU A 210 4.32 5.95 -8.00
CA LEU A 210 5.46 6.15 -8.88
C LEU A 210 5.54 7.60 -9.35
N LEU A 211 6.72 8.20 -9.25
CA LEU A 211 7.04 9.43 -9.96
C LEU A 211 7.63 9.06 -11.32
N LEU A 212 6.98 9.49 -12.36
CA LEU A 212 7.39 9.32 -13.75
C LEU A 212 8.01 10.63 -14.23
N LEU A 213 9.28 10.58 -14.63
CA LEU A 213 10.01 11.74 -15.18
C LEU A 213 10.25 11.50 -16.66
N LEU A 214 9.83 12.47 -17.47
CA LEU A 214 9.92 12.42 -18.92
C LEU A 214 10.75 13.58 -19.43
N ASP A 215 11.73 13.29 -20.29
CA ASP A 215 12.60 14.27 -20.94
C ASP A 215 12.47 14.20 -22.48
N GLY A 216 12.72 15.31 -23.17
CA GLY A 216 12.76 15.38 -24.65
C GLY A 216 11.43 15.71 -25.35
N PHE A 217 10.53 16.45 -24.69
CA PHE A 217 9.24 16.85 -25.27
C PHE A 217 9.21 18.33 -25.69
N GLY A 218 8.42 18.61 -26.74
CA GLY A 218 8.22 19.97 -27.22
C GLY A 218 7.05 20.71 -26.57
N LYS A 219 5.98 20.00 -26.19
CA LYS A 219 4.71 20.60 -25.73
C LYS A 219 4.06 19.81 -24.61
N SER A 220 3.31 20.49 -23.76
CA SER A 220 2.55 19.88 -22.66
C SER A 220 1.55 18.80 -23.14
N GLN A 221 0.94 18.99 -24.30
CA GLN A 221 -0.01 18.05 -24.87
C GLN A 221 0.65 16.70 -25.21
N GLU A 222 1.86 16.71 -25.76
CA GLU A 222 2.62 15.49 -26.08
C GLU A 222 2.97 14.70 -24.80
N VAL A 223 3.25 15.38 -23.70
CA VAL A 223 3.50 14.77 -22.38
C VAL A 223 2.25 14.03 -21.89
N LYS A 224 1.08 14.68 -22.01
CA LYS A 224 -0.19 14.06 -21.59
C LYS A 224 -0.53 12.83 -22.43
N GLU A 225 -0.40 12.93 -23.75
CA GLU A 225 -0.65 11.81 -24.67
C GLU A 225 0.27 10.62 -24.39
N TYR A 226 1.53 10.86 -24.02
CA TYR A 226 2.46 9.81 -23.67
C TYR A 226 2.08 9.12 -22.34
N PHE A 227 1.69 9.86 -21.33
CA PHE A 227 1.23 9.26 -20.07
C PHE A 227 -0.11 8.51 -20.23
N GLN A 228 -1.00 8.98 -21.11
CA GLN A 228 -2.21 8.23 -21.46
C GLN A 228 -1.89 6.93 -22.17
N MET A 229 -0.87 6.92 -23.04
CA MET A 229 -0.39 5.69 -23.68
C MET A 229 0.13 4.69 -22.63
N ILE A 230 0.95 5.15 -21.66
CA ILE A 230 1.41 4.30 -20.55
C ILE A 230 0.23 3.73 -19.77
N GLN A 231 -0.76 4.57 -19.44
CA GLN A 231 -1.97 4.15 -18.73
C GLN A 231 -2.71 3.02 -19.45
N ASN A 232 -2.97 3.20 -20.72
CA ASN A 232 -3.67 2.20 -21.56
C ASN A 232 -2.90 0.88 -21.66
N GLU A 233 -1.57 0.95 -21.74
CA GLU A 233 -0.73 -0.24 -21.81
C GLU A 233 -0.72 -1.03 -20.50
N ILE A 234 -0.65 -0.33 -19.33
CA ILE A 234 -0.76 -0.96 -18.01
C ILE A 234 -2.11 -1.66 -17.87
N GLU A 235 -3.19 -0.97 -18.23
CA GLU A 235 -4.55 -1.52 -18.15
C GLU A 235 -4.68 -2.78 -19.01
N SER A 236 -4.16 -2.76 -20.24
CA SER A 236 -4.26 -3.89 -21.16
C SER A 236 -3.44 -5.11 -20.73
N GLN A 237 -2.27 -4.92 -20.08
CA GLN A 237 -1.37 -6.00 -19.70
C GLN A 237 -1.67 -6.60 -18.34
N PHE A 238 -2.13 -5.81 -17.40
CA PHE A 238 -2.28 -6.22 -15.99
C PHE A 238 -3.73 -6.23 -15.49
N ASP A 239 -4.68 -5.76 -16.28
CA ASP A 239 -6.10 -5.60 -15.89
C ASP A 239 -6.25 -4.74 -14.61
N ILE A 240 -5.41 -3.71 -14.48
CA ILE A 240 -5.44 -2.73 -13.40
C ILE A 240 -5.66 -1.33 -13.94
N VAL A 241 -6.42 -0.53 -13.23
CA VAL A 241 -6.67 0.86 -13.57
C VAL A 241 -5.75 1.79 -12.79
N THR A 242 -5.18 2.78 -13.47
CA THR A 242 -4.26 3.74 -12.85
C THR A 242 -4.86 5.14 -12.80
N TYR A 243 -4.34 5.98 -11.91
CA TYR A 243 -4.58 7.41 -11.88
C TYR A 243 -3.27 8.15 -12.06
N ILE A 244 -3.18 8.98 -13.09
CA ILE A 244 -1.97 9.72 -13.42
C ILE A 244 -2.24 11.21 -13.31
N SER A 245 -1.51 11.89 -12.43
CA SER A 245 -1.55 13.33 -12.26
C SER A 245 -0.28 13.97 -12.80
N ILE A 246 -0.43 14.89 -13.76
CA ILE A 246 0.68 15.48 -14.51
C ILE A 246 0.92 16.90 -14.02
N GLY A 247 2.16 17.18 -13.58
CA GLY A 247 2.60 18.53 -13.27
C GLY A 247 2.88 19.36 -14.52
N PRO A 248 3.08 20.68 -14.36
CA PRO A 248 3.45 21.55 -15.48
C PRO A 248 4.76 21.13 -16.12
N VAL A 249 4.88 21.40 -17.41
CA VAL A 249 6.09 21.13 -18.20
C VAL A 249 7.07 22.28 -18.03
N PHE A 250 8.33 21.96 -17.75
CA PHE A 250 9.41 22.91 -17.54
C PHE A 250 10.62 22.63 -18.41
N ASP A 251 11.46 23.64 -18.56
CA ASP A 251 12.74 23.60 -19.30
C ASP A 251 13.97 23.43 -18.40
N ASN A 252 13.77 23.37 -17.08
CA ASN A 252 14.84 23.30 -16.11
C ASN A 252 14.47 22.41 -14.92
N TYR A 253 15.29 21.43 -14.61
CA TYR A 253 15.10 20.51 -13.47
C TYR A 253 15.03 21.17 -12.10
N ARG A 254 15.49 22.40 -11.95
CA ARG A 254 15.28 23.21 -10.73
C ARG A 254 13.79 23.42 -10.41
N LYS A 255 12.93 23.33 -11.41
CA LYS A 255 11.48 23.45 -11.25
C LYS A 255 10.78 22.10 -10.98
N LEU A 256 11.55 20.99 -10.97
CA LEU A 256 10.98 19.66 -10.70
C LEU A 256 10.24 19.57 -9.33
N PRO A 257 10.76 20.15 -8.23
CA PRO A 257 10.00 20.18 -6.97
C PRO A 257 8.64 20.89 -7.07
N GLU A 258 8.57 21.95 -7.87
CA GLU A 258 7.31 22.64 -8.12
C GLU A 258 6.37 21.80 -8.97
N CYS A 259 6.88 21.19 -10.04
CA CYS A 259 6.16 20.26 -10.88
C CYS A 259 5.57 19.10 -10.07
N TYR A 260 6.39 18.47 -9.23
CA TYR A 260 5.97 17.39 -8.34
C TYR A 260 4.88 17.85 -7.35
N ARG A 261 5.03 19.02 -6.74
CA ARG A 261 4.03 19.59 -5.81
C ARG A 261 2.68 19.78 -6.49
N VAL A 262 2.68 20.25 -7.75
CA VAL A 262 1.46 20.39 -8.54
C VAL A 262 0.86 19.01 -8.85
N ALA A 263 1.66 18.05 -9.31
CA ALA A 263 1.20 16.69 -9.54
C ALA A 263 0.61 16.06 -8.29
N MET A 264 1.26 16.21 -7.11
CA MET A 264 0.73 15.73 -5.83
C MET A 264 -0.56 16.42 -5.39
N LYS A 265 -0.73 17.71 -5.72
CA LYS A 265 -2.01 18.42 -5.50
C LYS A 265 -3.12 17.84 -6.38
N LEU A 266 -2.81 17.54 -7.64
CA LEU A 266 -3.72 16.89 -8.59
C LEU A 266 -4.05 15.45 -8.17
N GLN A 267 -3.11 14.74 -7.54
CA GLN A 267 -3.32 13.37 -7.06
C GLN A 267 -4.49 13.26 -6.08
N LYS A 268 -4.78 14.30 -5.31
CA LYS A 268 -5.93 14.35 -4.41
C LYS A 268 -7.29 14.25 -5.13
N TYR A 269 -7.32 14.61 -6.41
CA TYR A 269 -8.55 14.51 -7.21
C TYR A 269 -8.91 13.07 -7.58
N LEU A 270 -8.01 12.10 -7.34
CA LEU A 270 -8.33 10.68 -7.40
C LEU A 270 -9.62 10.36 -6.62
N LEU A 271 -9.80 11.01 -5.46
CA LEU A 271 -10.99 10.88 -4.62
C LEU A 271 -12.30 11.13 -5.38
N VAL A 272 -12.29 12.06 -6.33
CA VAL A 272 -13.50 12.49 -7.07
C VAL A 272 -13.57 11.86 -8.45
N ASP A 273 -12.41 11.73 -9.12
CA ASP A 273 -12.33 11.25 -10.50
C ASP A 273 -12.35 9.72 -10.58
N GLY A 274 -11.89 9.07 -9.50
CA GLY A 274 -11.63 7.64 -9.50
C GLY A 274 -10.41 7.25 -10.34
N PHE A 275 -10.04 5.98 -10.27
CA PHE A 275 -9.03 5.40 -11.15
C PHE A 275 -9.50 5.43 -12.62
N GLY A 276 -8.56 5.35 -13.57
CA GLY A 276 -8.81 5.43 -15.00
C GLY A 276 -8.63 6.84 -15.58
N SER A 277 -8.21 7.81 -14.78
CA SER A 277 -8.07 9.21 -15.20
C SER A 277 -6.62 9.64 -15.33
N CYS A 278 -6.34 10.47 -16.35
CA CYS A 278 -5.05 11.13 -16.55
C CYS A 278 -5.28 12.66 -16.59
N VAL A 279 -4.85 13.34 -15.53
CA VAL A 279 -5.24 14.73 -15.22
C VAL A 279 -4.05 15.69 -15.23
N ASP A 280 -4.29 16.93 -15.63
CA ASP A 280 -3.34 18.04 -15.60
C ASP A 280 -4.00 19.28 -14.94
N GLU A 281 -3.29 20.42 -14.84
CA GLU A 281 -3.82 21.63 -14.22
C GLU A 281 -5.11 22.15 -14.87
N LYS A 282 -5.32 21.92 -16.15
CA LYS A 282 -6.54 22.33 -16.85
C LYS A 282 -7.77 21.63 -16.28
N HIS A 283 -7.60 20.40 -15.85
CA HIS A 283 -8.67 19.59 -15.25
C HIS A 283 -9.28 20.24 -13.99
N ILE A 284 -8.48 20.98 -13.20
CA ILE A 284 -8.98 21.68 -12.00
C ILE A 284 -9.72 22.96 -12.37
N GLN A 285 -9.25 23.68 -13.41
CA GLN A 285 -9.82 24.99 -13.78
C GLN A 285 -11.27 24.89 -14.24
N ASP A 286 -11.69 23.74 -14.71
CA ASP A 286 -13.05 23.47 -15.18
C ASP A 286 -14.03 23.11 -14.05
N ARG A 287 -13.52 22.93 -12.81
CA ARG A 287 -14.35 22.53 -11.66
C ARG A 287 -14.90 23.74 -10.91
N LYS A 288 -16.18 23.65 -10.56
CA LYS A 288 -16.87 24.70 -9.84
C LYS A 288 -16.56 24.66 -8.36
N SER A 289 -16.16 25.80 -7.79
CA SER A 289 -16.08 26.00 -6.35
C SER A 289 -17.43 26.50 -5.85
N GLU A 290 -18.39 25.61 -5.71
CA GLU A 290 -19.71 25.93 -5.14
C GLU A 290 -19.81 25.28 -3.76
N ASP A 291 -20.35 26.02 -2.78
CA ASP A 291 -20.60 25.48 -1.45
C ASP A 291 -21.69 24.41 -1.51
N ILE A 292 -21.38 23.21 -1.03
CA ILE A 292 -22.36 22.14 -0.91
C ILE A 292 -23.22 22.40 0.33
N VAL A 293 -24.48 22.66 0.10
CA VAL A 293 -25.43 22.91 1.19
C VAL A 293 -25.94 21.60 1.76
N ILE A 294 -25.67 21.37 3.05
CA ILE A 294 -26.21 20.23 3.80
C ILE A 294 -27.40 20.71 4.63
N ASP A 295 -28.55 20.07 4.45
CA ASP A 295 -29.66 20.25 5.39
C ASP A 295 -29.40 19.41 6.65
N ARG A 296 -28.62 20.01 7.56
CA ARG A 296 -28.27 19.41 8.85
C ARG A 296 -29.51 19.08 9.69
N THR A 297 -30.56 19.90 9.58
CA THR A 297 -31.80 19.72 10.32
C THR A 297 -32.55 18.48 9.84
N LEU A 298 -32.63 18.31 8.51
CA LEU A 298 -33.27 17.14 7.92
C LEU A 298 -32.49 15.86 8.26
N LEU A 299 -31.18 15.82 8.01
CA LEU A 299 -30.37 14.64 8.27
C LEU A 299 -30.42 14.23 9.76
N ARG A 300 -30.28 15.20 10.67
CA ARG A 300 -30.41 14.97 12.11
C ARG A 300 -31.80 14.39 12.44
N LYS A 301 -32.88 14.95 11.88
CA LYS A 301 -34.24 14.48 12.12
C LYS A 301 -34.44 13.03 11.63
N LEU A 302 -33.91 12.66 10.47
CA LEU A 302 -33.98 11.32 9.93
C LEU A 302 -33.27 10.31 10.84
N ILE A 303 -32.05 10.65 11.31
CA ILE A 303 -31.29 9.79 12.23
C ILE A 303 -32.04 9.62 13.57
N LEU A 304 -32.51 10.71 14.18
CA LEU A 304 -33.18 10.67 15.49
C LEU A 304 -34.57 10.01 15.43
N LYS A 305 -35.25 10.10 14.30
CA LYS A 305 -36.49 9.34 14.09
C LYS A 305 -36.26 7.88 13.71
N LYS A 306 -34.97 7.49 13.58
CA LYS A 306 -34.58 6.12 13.18
C LYS A 306 -35.14 5.71 11.81
N GLU A 307 -35.33 6.69 10.93
CA GLU A 307 -35.72 6.49 9.53
C GLU A 307 -34.49 6.10 8.72
N ASN A 308 -34.03 4.84 8.86
CA ASN A 308 -32.77 4.36 8.30
C ASN A 308 -32.69 4.58 6.78
N GLU A 309 -33.69 4.12 6.03
CA GLU A 309 -33.72 4.29 4.56
C GLU A 309 -33.67 5.77 4.15
N GLY A 310 -34.35 6.64 4.89
CA GLY A 310 -34.35 8.08 4.62
C GLY A 310 -32.98 8.74 4.88
N ALA A 311 -32.30 8.37 5.98
CA ALA A 311 -31.00 8.90 6.32
C ALA A 311 -29.90 8.43 5.33
N LEU A 312 -29.93 7.15 4.96
CA LEU A 312 -29.00 6.59 3.99
C LEU A 312 -29.24 7.15 2.58
N GLY A 313 -30.52 7.25 2.15
CA GLY A 313 -30.87 7.86 0.87
C GLY A 313 -30.41 9.31 0.77
N TYR A 314 -30.53 10.08 1.86
CA TYR A 314 -30.00 11.45 1.91
C TYR A 314 -28.47 11.51 1.69
N ILE A 315 -27.72 10.63 2.34
CA ILE A 315 -26.26 10.54 2.14
C ILE A 315 -25.94 10.13 0.71
N GLU A 316 -26.62 9.14 0.16
CA GLU A 316 -26.41 8.70 -1.22
C GLU A 316 -26.63 9.83 -2.23
N ASP A 317 -27.75 10.56 -2.10
CA ASP A 317 -28.08 11.68 -2.96
C ASP A 317 -27.06 12.83 -2.83
N LEU A 318 -26.62 13.12 -1.59
CA LEU A 318 -25.63 14.14 -1.31
C LEU A 318 -24.32 13.85 -2.05
N PHE A 319 -23.83 12.61 -2.02
CA PHE A 319 -22.59 12.23 -2.68
C PHE A 319 -22.74 12.14 -4.21
N ILE A 320 -23.77 11.46 -4.70
CA ILE A 320 -23.98 11.24 -6.15
C ILE A 320 -24.17 12.56 -6.90
N ASN A 321 -25.00 13.45 -6.37
CA ASN A 321 -25.32 14.71 -7.05
C ASN A 321 -24.09 15.63 -7.13
N ASN A 322 -23.30 15.71 -6.06
CA ASN A 322 -22.12 16.59 -6.02
C ASN A 322 -20.97 16.06 -6.90
N VAL A 323 -20.77 14.74 -6.98
CA VAL A 323 -19.80 14.15 -7.93
C VAL A 323 -20.18 14.43 -9.37
N LYS A 324 -21.46 14.26 -9.73
CA LYS A 324 -21.95 14.51 -11.10
C LYS A 324 -21.84 15.97 -11.53
N THR A 325 -21.93 16.91 -10.60
CA THR A 325 -21.86 18.35 -10.91
C THR A 325 -20.44 18.88 -11.11
N GLY A 326 -19.41 18.04 -10.91
CA GLY A 326 -18.01 18.46 -11.07
C GLY A 326 -17.55 19.44 -10.00
N VAL A 327 -18.02 19.27 -8.77
CA VAL A 327 -17.67 20.08 -7.61
C VAL A 327 -16.19 20.04 -7.30
N SER A 328 -15.65 21.10 -6.72
CA SER A 328 -14.25 21.16 -6.30
C SER A 328 -13.97 20.21 -5.13
N LEU A 329 -12.72 19.75 -5.05
CA LEU A 329 -12.26 18.90 -3.94
C LEU A 329 -12.42 19.60 -2.58
N GLU A 330 -12.22 20.91 -2.53
CA GLU A 330 -12.38 21.72 -1.31
C GLU A 330 -13.83 21.71 -0.82
N SER A 331 -14.79 21.96 -1.71
CA SER A 331 -16.22 21.89 -1.38
C SER A 331 -16.63 20.50 -0.90
N LEU A 332 -16.07 19.46 -1.51
CA LEU A 332 -16.31 18.08 -1.08
C LEU A 332 -15.78 17.82 0.34
N TYR A 333 -14.55 18.22 0.65
CA TYR A 333 -14.01 18.08 2.01
C TYR A 333 -14.81 18.90 3.03
N GLN A 334 -15.22 20.12 2.70
CA GLN A 334 -16.08 20.92 3.57
C GLN A 334 -17.40 20.21 3.86
N MET A 335 -18.03 19.59 2.86
CA MET A 335 -19.22 18.76 3.02
C MET A 335 -18.97 17.61 3.98
N THR A 336 -17.92 16.82 3.75
CA THR A 336 -17.63 15.64 4.57
C THR A 336 -17.35 16.01 6.02
N VAL A 337 -16.63 17.10 6.27
CA VAL A 337 -16.39 17.62 7.63
C VAL A 337 -17.70 18.05 8.30
N GLN A 338 -18.63 18.71 7.59
CA GLN A 338 -19.91 19.10 8.15
C GLN A 338 -20.78 17.89 8.54
N VAL A 339 -20.78 16.82 7.72
CA VAL A 339 -21.47 15.56 8.05
C VAL A 339 -20.83 14.92 9.28
N ALA A 340 -19.49 14.78 9.31
CA ALA A 340 -18.76 14.22 10.44
C ALA A 340 -19.05 14.96 11.75
N MET A 341 -19.06 16.30 11.72
CA MET A 341 -19.38 17.13 12.89
C MET A 341 -20.81 16.91 13.38
N LEU A 342 -21.78 16.80 12.45
CA LEU A 342 -23.18 16.52 12.82
C LEU A 342 -23.31 15.14 13.51
N LEU A 343 -22.67 14.12 12.98
CA LEU A 343 -22.69 12.79 13.60
C LEU A 343 -22.05 12.81 14.99
N GLN A 344 -20.95 13.54 15.16
CA GLN A 344 -20.30 13.70 16.46
C GLN A 344 -21.18 14.47 17.48
N GLU A 345 -21.92 15.48 17.06
CA GLU A 345 -22.88 16.18 17.91
C GLU A 345 -23.97 15.23 18.41
N ILE A 346 -24.52 14.39 17.53
CA ILE A 346 -25.51 13.37 17.91
C ILE A 346 -24.91 12.37 18.89
N LYS A 347 -23.70 11.86 18.63
CA LYS A 347 -23.03 10.91 19.53
C LYS A 347 -22.85 11.49 20.94
N LYS A 348 -22.38 12.73 21.06
CA LYS A 348 -22.21 13.41 22.35
C LYS A 348 -23.53 13.61 23.09
N GLU A 349 -24.57 14.04 22.40
CA GLU A 349 -25.89 14.31 22.99
C GLU A 349 -26.51 13.03 23.56
N TYR A 350 -26.35 11.91 22.86
CA TYR A 350 -26.88 10.61 23.27
C TYR A 350 -25.85 9.72 23.98
N LYS A 351 -24.68 10.28 24.39
CA LYS A 351 -23.61 9.61 25.13
C LYS A 351 -23.08 8.33 24.48
N LEU A 352 -23.01 8.33 23.14
CA LEU A 352 -22.55 7.20 22.35
C LEU A 352 -21.02 7.18 22.15
N ASP A 353 -20.27 8.12 22.72
CA ASP A 353 -18.81 8.25 22.53
C ASP A 353 -18.00 7.05 23.10
N ASN A 354 -18.59 6.22 23.94
CA ASN A 354 -17.92 5.08 24.59
C ASN A 354 -18.06 3.74 23.83
N TYR A 355 -18.73 3.74 22.69
CA TYR A 355 -18.90 2.51 21.90
C TYR A 355 -17.74 2.34 20.92
N GLU A 356 -17.01 1.21 21.04
CA GLU A 356 -15.82 0.90 20.23
C GLU A 356 -16.09 0.82 18.73
N THR A 357 -17.34 0.56 18.34
CA THR A 357 -17.74 0.47 16.91
C THR A 357 -17.96 1.84 16.25
N LEU A 358 -17.97 2.92 17.02
CA LEU A 358 -18.16 4.29 16.52
C LEU A 358 -16.83 5.05 16.54
N HIS A 359 -16.45 5.60 15.41
CA HIS A 359 -15.23 6.40 15.32
C HIS A 359 -15.39 7.72 16.09
N ASN A 360 -14.35 8.14 16.80
CA ASN A 360 -14.29 9.53 17.28
C ASN A 360 -14.03 10.50 16.12
N LEU A 361 -14.21 11.81 16.33
CA LEU A 361 -14.06 12.79 15.25
C LEU A 361 -12.65 12.81 14.63
N PRO A 362 -11.53 12.76 15.39
CA PRO A 362 -10.19 12.65 14.81
C PRO A 362 -10.01 11.44 13.92
N ASP A 363 -10.40 10.24 14.35
CA ASP A 363 -10.27 9.00 13.58
C ASP A 363 -11.13 9.04 12.31
N LEU A 364 -12.35 9.56 12.42
CA LEU A 364 -13.25 9.74 11.28
C LEU A 364 -12.66 10.67 10.22
N LEU A 365 -12.11 11.81 10.65
CA LEU A 365 -11.45 12.77 9.76
C LEU A 365 -10.17 12.17 9.15
N GLU A 366 -9.36 11.44 9.93
CA GLU A 366 -8.17 10.76 9.40
C GLU A 366 -8.54 9.75 8.32
N THR A 367 -9.57 8.93 8.54
CA THR A 367 -10.08 7.98 7.55
C THR A 367 -10.57 8.68 6.29
N ILE A 368 -11.30 9.79 6.41
CA ILE A 368 -11.75 10.62 5.28
C ILE A 368 -10.56 11.16 4.47
N TYR A 369 -9.52 11.67 5.14
CA TYR A 369 -8.35 12.24 4.46
C TYR A 369 -7.45 11.20 3.80
N ARG A 370 -7.50 9.94 4.26
CA ARG A 370 -6.76 8.82 3.68
C ARG A 370 -7.52 8.08 2.59
N ALA A 371 -8.80 8.34 2.43
CA ALA A 371 -9.61 7.67 1.43
C ALA A 371 -9.12 7.99 0.00
N ASP A 372 -8.96 6.96 -0.81
CA ASP A 372 -8.58 7.07 -2.21
C ASP A 372 -9.79 7.20 -3.15
N ASP A 373 -11.01 6.93 -2.65
CA ASP A 373 -12.25 7.09 -3.41
C ASP A 373 -13.42 7.61 -2.56
N ILE A 374 -14.33 8.27 -3.23
CA ILE A 374 -15.50 8.90 -2.61
C ILE A 374 -16.53 7.86 -2.11
N PHE A 375 -16.54 6.65 -2.69
CA PHE A 375 -17.48 5.60 -2.29
C PHE A 375 -17.08 5.02 -0.93
N GLY A 376 -15.77 4.95 -0.63
CA GLY A 376 -15.26 4.60 0.68
C GLY A 376 -15.72 5.58 1.76
N ILE A 377 -15.66 6.90 1.50
CA ILE A 377 -16.17 7.92 2.43
C ILE A 377 -17.69 7.79 2.61
N LYS A 378 -18.43 7.59 1.52
CA LYS A 378 -19.87 7.37 1.58
C LYS A 378 -20.21 6.14 2.43
N ALA A 379 -19.52 5.02 2.20
CA ALA A 379 -19.72 3.78 2.95
C ALA A 379 -19.40 3.95 4.45
N LEU A 380 -18.36 4.73 4.78
CA LEU A 380 -18.02 5.09 6.15
C LEU A 380 -19.18 5.83 6.84
N PHE A 381 -19.74 6.87 6.22
CA PHE A 381 -20.90 7.58 6.80
C PHE A 381 -22.13 6.72 6.91
N ILE A 382 -22.40 5.87 5.93
CA ILE A 382 -23.50 4.89 5.99
C ILE A 382 -23.31 3.95 7.18
N SER A 383 -22.12 3.42 7.40
CA SER A 383 -21.79 2.57 8.55
C SER A 383 -21.99 3.30 9.87
N GLU A 384 -21.47 4.52 10.01
CA GLU A 384 -21.63 5.35 11.21
C GLU A 384 -23.10 5.64 11.54
N ILE A 385 -23.90 6.00 10.55
CA ILE A 385 -25.33 6.28 10.72
C ILE A 385 -26.09 5.00 11.15
N ASN A 386 -25.81 3.87 10.53
CA ASN A 386 -26.41 2.61 10.90
C ASN A 386 -26.12 2.23 12.37
N GLU A 387 -24.87 2.38 12.81
CA GLU A 387 -24.47 2.11 14.19
C GLU A 387 -25.17 3.08 15.16
N ILE A 388 -25.18 4.37 14.87
CA ILE A 388 -25.90 5.36 15.68
C ILE A 388 -27.37 4.99 15.83
N ILE A 389 -28.06 4.69 14.74
CA ILE A 389 -29.47 4.30 14.74
C ILE A 389 -29.69 3.02 15.54
N ARG A 390 -28.80 2.02 15.40
CA ARG A 390 -28.84 0.77 16.17
C ARG A 390 -28.79 1.06 17.68
N TYR A 391 -27.82 1.85 18.14
CA TYR A 391 -27.68 2.20 19.55
C TYR A 391 -28.87 3.01 20.08
N LEU A 392 -29.42 3.94 19.29
CA LEU A 392 -30.64 4.66 19.65
C LEU A 392 -31.86 3.71 19.80
N HIS A 393 -31.90 2.59 19.05
CA HIS A 393 -32.92 1.56 19.25
C HIS A 393 -32.71 0.74 20.53
N GLU A 394 -31.48 0.40 20.85
CA GLU A 394 -31.13 -0.37 22.06
C GLU A 394 -31.45 0.43 23.32
N GLU A 395 -31.12 1.73 23.39
CA GLU A 395 -31.51 2.60 24.50
C GLU A 395 -33.03 2.63 24.71
N ASP A 396 -33.81 2.77 23.64
CA ASP A 396 -35.26 2.75 23.76
C ASP A 396 -35.81 1.41 24.25
N SER A 397 -35.14 0.31 23.98
CA SER A 397 -35.59 -1.01 24.42
C SER A 397 -35.39 -1.28 25.92
N GLN A 398 -34.49 -0.51 26.56
CA GLN A 398 -34.22 -0.63 28.00
C GLN A 398 -35.30 0.02 28.88
N TYR A 399 -36.15 0.89 28.33
CA TYR A 399 -37.19 1.59 29.09
C TYR A 399 -38.57 0.97 28.87
N THR A 400 -39.34 0.82 29.98
CA THR A 400 -40.75 0.40 29.88
C THR A 400 -41.57 1.44 29.09
N PRO A 401 -42.68 1.07 28.43
CA PRO A 401 -43.52 2.03 27.65
C PRO A 401 -43.97 3.25 28.43
N VAL A 402 -44.20 3.09 29.76
CA VAL A 402 -44.62 4.17 30.64
C VAL A 402 -43.51 5.18 30.91
N VAL A 403 -42.28 4.71 31.13
CA VAL A 403 -41.09 5.58 31.29
C VAL A 403 -40.82 6.35 30.03
N ARG A 404 -40.99 5.70 28.88
CA ARG A 404 -40.85 6.32 27.55
C ARG A 404 -41.82 7.50 27.36
N GLN A 405 -43.08 7.32 27.72
CA GLN A 405 -44.12 8.34 27.60
C GLN A 405 -43.82 9.57 28.49
N ILE A 406 -43.27 9.36 29.69
CA ILE A 406 -42.86 10.41 30.62
C ILE A 406 -41.65 11.17 30.05
N MET A 407 -40.64 10.48 29.50
CA MET A 407 -39.44 11.09 28.91
C MET A 407 -39.79 11.92 27.66
N ASP A 408 -40.72 11.47 26.82
CA ASP A 408 -41.19 12.20 25.65
C ASP A 408 -41.97 13.46 26.01
N GLU A 409 -42.72 13.47 27.10
CA GLU A 409 -43.39 14.65 27.62
C GLU A 409 -42.40 15.66 28.25
N VAL A 410 -41.36 15.17 28.94
CA VAL A 410 -40.30 16.04 29.52
C VAL A 410 -39.43 16.68 28.45
N LYS A 411 -39.19 16.00 27.31
CA LYS A 411 -38.42 16.55 26.17
C LYS A 411 -39.22 17.55 25.32
N LYS A 412 -40.54 17.63 25.47
CA LYS A 412 -41.40 18.60 24.78
C LYS A 412 -41.61 19.92 25.52
N ASN A 413 -41.20 20.02 26.76
CA ASN A 413 -41.20 21.21 27.60
C ASN A 413 -39.77 21.73 27.80
#